data_367a7bacf274ce973df2f3f6baba362d
#
_entry.id   367a7bacf274ce973df2f3f6baba362d
#
_cell.length_a   1.000
_cell.length_b   1.000
_cell.length_c   1.000
_cell.angle_alpha   90.00
_cell.angle_beta   90.00
_cell.angle_gamma   90.00
#
_symmetry.space_group_name_H-M   'P 1'
#
loop_
_entity.id
_entity.type
_entity.pdbx_description
1 polymer ?
#
loop_
_entity_poly.entity_id
_entity_poly.type
_entity_poly.pdbx_seq_one_letter_code
_entity_poly.pdbx_strand_id
1 'polypeptide(L)'
;MTNAHTARAWLLKGLGGEERSVAKHFVAVSTNKGTVEKFGINPENMFVFWDWVGGRYSLDSAIGLSTMIAIGPENFHSLLDGFYQMDRHFRTAPFERNLPVLMGLLAIWYNNFFRAETMAVLPYEQYLKRFPAYLQQLAMESNGKQVTLDGARVVYQTGPIYWGEIGTNSQHSFYQLIHQGTKLVPCDFIAFNKTLNPIGRHHDILIANVFAQSEALAFGKTSEEVKADGTQKWLVPHKVFKGNRPSNTILADRLTPDTLGKLIALYEHNVFTQAALWNINAFDQWGVELGKELAQRIIPELESIIEPALAHDSSTNSLIRQYRKRKHL
;
A
#
# COMPACT_ATOMS: atom_id res chain seq x y z
N MET A 1 -8.24 -7.49 19.42
CA MET A 1 -9.37 -8.14 20.14
C MET A 1 -10.51 -7.18 20.47
N THR A 2 -10.27 -5.90 20.82
CA THR A 2 -11.31 -4.93 21.21
C THR A 2 -12.48 -4.86 20.21
N ASN A 3 -12.21 -4.68 18.92
CA ASN A 3 -13.26 -4.64 17.89
C ASN A 3 -14.05 -5.96 17.80
N ALA A 4 -13.39 -7.11 17.97
CA ALA A 4 -14.06 -8.41 17.97
C ALA A 4 -15.01 -8.54 19.17
N HIS A 5 -14.60 -8.10 20.36
CA HIS A 5 -15.48 -8.07 21.53
C HIS A 5 -16.65 -7.11 21.37
N THR A 6 -16.45 -5.95 20.74
CA THR A 6 -17.54 -5.02 20.43
C THR A 6 -18.56 -5.66 19.47
N ALA A 7 -18.10 -6.31 18.42
CA ALA A 7 -18.96 -7.02 17.47
C ALA A 7 -19.71 -8.18 18.14
N ARG A 8 -19.03 -8.93 19.03
CA ARG A 8 -19.65 -10.00 19.83
C ARG A 8 -20.75 -9.46 20.73
N ALA A 9 -20.49 -8.39 21.47
CA ALA A 9 -21.47 -7.76 22.34
C ALA A 9 -22.70 -7.26 21.56
N TRP A 10 -22.46 -6.65 20.39
CA TRP A 10 -23.54 -6.21 19.48
C TRP A 10 -24.40 -7.38 19.01
N LEU A 11 -23.77 -8.49 18.55
CA LEU A 11 -24.48 -9.70 18.13
C LEU A 11 -25.33 -10.26 19.25
N LEU A 12 -24.75 -10.48 20.44
CA LEU A 12 -25.43 -11.03 21.58
C LEU A 12 -26.65 -10.19 22.03
N LYS A 13 -26.49 -8.86 22.02
CA LYS A 13 -27.61 -7.95 22.29
C LYS A 13 -28.76 -8.14 21.30
N GLY A 14 -28.46 -8.33 20.00
CA GLY A 14 -29.46 -8.56 18.94
C GLY A 14 -30.14 -9.94 19.04
N LEU A 15 -29.48 -10.93 19.62
CA LEU A 15 -29.97 -12.32 19.73
C LEU A 15 -30.40 -12.71 21.16
N GLY A 16 -30.83 -11.74 21.99
CA GLY A 16 -31.34 -11.99 23.33
C GLY A 16 -30.31 -12.48 24.36
N GLY A 17 -29.03 -12.28 24.13
CA GLY A 17 -27.96 -12.63 25.09
C GLY A 17 -27.51 -14.09 25.04
N GLU A 18 -27.89 -14.85 24.03
CA GLU A 18 -27.59 -16.27 23.94
C GLU A 18 -26.14 -16.53 23.53
N GLU A 19 -25.24 -16.82 24.46
CA GLU A 19 -23.79 -17.04 24.28
C GLU A 19 -23.46 -18.08 23.18
N ARG A 20 -24.25 -19.18 23.08
CA ARG A 20 -24.06 -20.21 22.04
C ARG A 20 -24.25 -19.69 20.62
N SER A 21 -24.85 -18.51 20.42
CA SER A 21 -25.00 -17.87 19.12
C SER A 21 -23.64 -17.48 18.50
N VAL A 22 -22.62 -17.22 19.33
CA VAL A 22 -21.28 -16.91 18.86
C VAL A 22 -20.71 -18.01 17.95
N ALA A 23 -20.87 -19.27 18.36
CA ALA A 23 -20.38 -20.43 17.60
C ALA A 23 -21.05 -20.58 16.23
N LYS A 24 -22.25 -20.00 16.03
CA LYS A 24 -22.97 -20.05 14.74
C LYS A 24 -22.73 -18.86 13.83
N HIS A 25 -22.32 -17.73 14.39
CA HIS A 25 -22.26 -16.46 13.67
C HIS A 25 -20.83 -15.90 13.50
N PHE A 26 -19.86 -16.49 14.19
CA PHE A 26 -18.46 -16.10 14.05
C PHE A 26 -17.62 -17.25 13.48
N VAL A 27 -16.70 -16.88 12.62
CA VAL A 27 -15.57 -17.71 12.19
C VAL A 27 -14.28 -17.01 12.60
N ALA A 28 -13.20 -17.75 12.72
CA ALA A 28 -11.90 -17.16 13.05
C ALA A 28 -10.86 -17.51 11.98
N VAL A 29 -10.08 -16.52 11.59
CA VAL A 29 -8.82 -16.72 10.88
C VAL A 29 -7.70 -16.44 11.89
N SER A 30 -7.08 -17.50 12.41
CA SER A 30 -6.18 -17.40 13.57
C SER A 30 -5.26 -18.62 13.67
N THR A 31 -4.12 -18.44 14.31
CA THR A 31 -3.22 -19.53 14.75
C THR A 31 -3.44 -19.95 16.19
N ASN A 32 -4.23 -19.17 16.98
CA ASN A 32 -4.41 -19.36 18.42
C ASN A 32 -5.77 -19.99 18.75
N LYS A 33 -5.83 -21.34 18.71
CA LYS A 33 -7.04 -22.12 19.00
C LYS A 33 -7.63 -21.81 20.40
N GLY A 34 -6.79 -21.72 21.43
CA GLY A 34 -7.26 -21.47 22.78
C GLY A 34 -7.94 -20.12 22.97
N THR A 35 -7.49 -19.07 22.28
CA THR A 35 -8.16 -17.76 22.28
C THR A 35 -9.48 -17.80 21.50
N VAL A 36 -9.53 -18.54 20.40
CA VAL A 36 -10.73 -18.72 19.58
C VAL A 36 -11.83 -19.44 20.37
N GLU A 37 -11.50 -20.52 21.08
CA GLU A 37 -12.42 -21.26 21.95
C GLU A 37 -12.95 -20.38 23.11
N LYS A 38 -12.05 -19.63 23.77
CA LYS A 38 -12.45 -18.70 24.85
C LYS A 38 -13.37 -17.57 24.36
N PHE A 39 -13.26 -17.18 23.10
CA PHE A 39 -14.15 -16.19 22.50
C PHE A 39 -15.57 -16.76 22.27
N GLY A 40 -15.72 -18.07 22.20
CA GLY A 40 -16.98 -18.81 21.97
C GLY A 40 -17.17 -19.28 20.54
N ILE A 41 -16.15 -19.23 19.69
CA ILE A 41 -16.17 -19.74 18.31
C ILE A 41 -15.90 -21.26 18.35
N ASN A 42 -16.69 -22.03 17.56
CA ASN A 42 -16.39 -23.44 17.37
C ASN A 42 -15.05 -23.59 16.62
N PRO A 43 -14.07 -24.36 17.15
CA PRO A 43 -12.78 -24.59 16.48
C PRO A 43 -12.89 -25.15 15.05
N GLU A 44 -13.97 -25.83 14.70
CA GLU A 44 -14.24 -26.29 13.33
C GLU A 44 -14.45 -25.13 12.36
N ASN A 45 -14.83 -23.95 12.87
CA ASN A 45 -14.99 -22.71 12.12
C ASN A 45 -13.72 -21.82 12.19
N MET A 46 -12.57 -22.42 12.49
CA MET A 46 -11.28 -21.76 12.52
C MET A 46 -10.47 -22.11 11.28
N PHE A 47 -10.09 -21.07 10.53
CA PHE A 47 -9.21 -21.17 9.39
C PHE A 47 -7.79 -20.82 9.81
N VAL A 48 -6.90 -21.78 9.74
CA VAL A 48 -5.50 -21.64 10.18
C VAL A 48 -4.63 -21.18 9.01
N PHE A 49 -3.64 -20.37 9.31
CA PHE A 49 -2.57 -19.99 8.40
C PHE A 49 -1.22 -20.20 9.10
N TRP A 50 -0.12 -20.18 8.34
CA TRP A 50 1.22 -20.40 8.88
C TRP A 50 1.72 -19.15 9.61
N ASP A 51 2.57 -19.32 10.60
CA ASP A 51 3.15 -18.26 11.42
C ASP A 51 4.06 -17.29 10.66
N TRP A 52 4.61 -17.74 9.52
CA TRP A 52 5.43 -16.93 8.61
C TRP A 52 4.60 -16.02 7.68
N VAL A 53 3.28 -16.14 7.65
CA VAL A 53 2.43 -15.28 6.82
C VAL A 53 2.35 -13.88 7.42
N GLY A 54 3.01 -12.91 6.80
CA GLY A 54 2.96 -11.51 7.20
C GLY A 54 1.74 -10.79 6.67
N GLY A 55 1.16 -9.84 7.45
CA GLY A 55 -0.10 -9.17 7.12
C GLY A 55 -0.14 -8.52 5.73
N ARG A 56 0.93 -7.84 5.30
CA ARG A 56 1.02 -7.18 4.00
C ARG A 56 1.19 -8.12 2.81
N TYR A 57 1.46 -9.40 3.07
CA TYR A 57 1.58 -10.49 2.08
C TYR A 57 0.53 -11.58 2.27
N SER A 58 -0.62 -11.28 2.89
CA SER A 58 -1.53 -12.30 3.39
C SER A 58 -2.80 -12.51 2.59
N LEU A 59 -3.05 -11.71 1.56
CA LEU A 59 -4.30 -11.76 0.80
C LEU A 59 -4.54 -13.13 0.12
N ASP A 60 -3.49 -13.78 -0.32
CA ASP A 60 -3.47 -15.09 -0.98
C ASP A 60 -3.48 -16.29 -0.01
N SER A 61 -3.51 -16.02 1.29
CA SER A 61 -3.64 -17.00 2.37
C SER A 61 -5.09 -17.12 2.88
N ALA A 62 -5.31 -17.93 3.94
CA ALA A 62 -6.60 -18.00 4.63
C ALA A 62 -7.09 -16.63 5.15
N ILE A 63 -6.20 -15.64 5.33
CA ILE A 63 -6.55 -14.28 5.72
C ILE A 63 -7.41 -13.60 4.65
N GLY A 64 -7.29 -14.00 3.38
CA GLY A 64 -8.15 -13.55 2.27
C GLY A 64 -9.59 -14.07 2.30
N LEU A 65 -10.01 -14.84 3.31
CA LEU A 65 -11.36 -15.42 3.40
C LEU A 65 -12.48 -14.39 3.22
N SER A 66 -12.35 -13.21 3.81
CA SER A 66 -13.35 -12.15 3.66
C SER A 66 -13.45 -11.65 2.21
N THR A 67 -12.34 -11.58 1.50
CA THR A 67 -12.31 -11.25 0.06
C THR A 67 -12.96 -12.37 -0.75
N MET A 68 -12.64 -13.64 -0.45
CA MET A 68 -13.25 -14.79 -1.11
C MET A 68 -14.77 -14.81 -0.95
N ILE A 69 -15.28 -14.51 0.25
CA ILE A 69 -16.72 -14.39 0.51
C ILE A 69 -17.35 -13.26 -0.31
N ALA A 70 -16.64 -12.12 -0.41
CA ALA A 70 -17.17 -10.94 -1.10
C ALA A 70 -17.22 -11.10 -2.61
N ILE A 71 -16.22 -11.73 -3.26
CA ILE A 71 -16.11 -11.86 -4.71
C ILE A 71 -16.50 -13.24 -5.23
N GLY A 72 -16.74 -14.20 -4.36
CA GLY A 72 -17.02 -15.60 -4.68
C GLY A 72 -15.74 -16.44 -4.91
N PRO A 73 -15.83 -17.77 -4.70
CA PRO A 73 -14.67 -18.65 -4.77
C PRO A 73 -14.02 -18.70 -6.15
N GLU A 74 -14.79 -18.67 -7.22
CA GLU A 74 -14.28 -18.71 -8.59
C GLU A 74 -13.40 -17.48 -8.91
N ASN A 75 -13.86 -16.28 -8.53
CA ASN A 75 -13.09 -15.06 -8.71
C ASN A 75 -11.86 -15.05 -7.80
N PHE A 76 -11.96 -15.61 -6.60
CA PHE A 76 -10.81 -15.72 -5.70
C PHE A 76 -9.77 -16.71 -6.25
N HIS A 77 -10.18 -17.85 -6.81
CA HIS A 77 -9.26 -18.74 -7.52
C HIS A 77 -8.59 -18.07 -8.71
N SER A 78 -9.35 -17.30 -9.50
CA SER A 78 -8.78 -16.51 -10.60
C SER A 78 -7.74 -15.48 -10.10
N LEU A 79 -7.97 -14.87 -8.93
CA LEU A 79 -6.99 -13.99 -8.28
C LEU A 79 -5.69 -14.76 -7.94
N LEU A 80 -5.82 -15.94 -7.34
CA LEU A 80 -4.66 -16.81 -7.01
C LEU A 80 -3.92 -17.29 -8.25
N ASP A 81 -4.63 -17.59 -9.34
CA ASP A 81 -4.01 -17.92 -10.64
C ASP A 81 -3.15 -16.75 -11.15
N GLY A 82 -3.61 -15.51 -10.96
CA GLY A 82 -2.82 -14.33 -11.27
C GLY A 82 -1.52 -14.24 -10.47
N PHE A 83 -1.57 -14.48 -9.16
CA PHE A 83 -0.36 -14.61 -8.33
C PHE A 83 0.58 -15.68 -8.86
N TYR A 84 0.06 -16.89 -9.08
CA TYR A 84 0.84 -18.02 -9.59
C TYR A 84 1.52 -17.72 -10.93
N GLN A 85 0.84 -17.05 -11.85
CA GLN A 85 1.43 -16.70 -13.15
C GLN A 85 2.57 -15.71 -13.00
N MET A 86 2.45 -14.72 -12.10
CA MET A 86 3.53 -13.76 -11.81
C MET A 86 4.69 -14.43 -11.07
N ASP A 87 4.42 -15.36 -10.15
CA ASP A 87 5.44 -16.16 -9.47
C ASP A 87 6.25 -16.99 -10.48
N ARG A 88 5.57 -17.62 -11.43
CA ARG A 88 6.24 -18.31 -12.52
C ARG A 88 7.11 -17.37 -13.34
N HIS A 89 6.56 -16.24 -13.73
CA HIS A 89 7.31 -15.22 -14.49
C HIS A 89 8.56 -14.78 -13.71
N PHE A 90 8.43 -14.46 -12.42
CA PHE A 90 9.56 -14.05 -11.58
C PHE A 90 10.66 -15.13 -11.52
N ARG A 91 10.28 -16.40 -11.41
CA ARG A 91 11.24 -17.52 -11.30
C ARG A 91 11.86 -17.95 -12.62
N THR A 92 11.21 -17.74 -13.75
CA THR A 92 11.61 -18.35 -15.02
C THR A 92 11.96 -17.37 -16.14
N ALA A 93 11.51 -16.11 -16.05
CA ALA A 93 11.86 -15.12 -17.05
C ALA A 93 13.34 -14.71 -16.94
N PRO A 94 14.06 -14.55 -18.06
CA PRO A 94 15.41 -14.01 -18.04
C PRO A 94 15.38 -12.57 -17.50
N PHE A 95 16.47 -12.12 -16.84
CA PHE A 95 16.49 -10.85 -16.10
C PHE A 95 16.09 -9.65 -16.94
N GLU A 96 16.48 -9.60 -18.20
CA GLU A 96 16.15 -8.51 -19.12
C GLU A 96 14.67 -8.44 -19.52
N ARG A 97 13.86 -9.42 -19.12
CA ARG A 97 12.42 -9.49 -19.34
C ARG A 97 11.62 -9.75 -18.07
N ASN A 98 12.29 -9.85 -16.94
CA ASN A 98 11.67 -10.13 -15.65
C ASN A 98 11.12 -8.82 -15.06
N LEU A 99 9.81 -8.60 -15.19
CA LEU A 99 9.17 -7.35 -14.82
C LEU A 99 9.42 -6.94 -13.36
N PRO A 100 9.20 -7.81 -12.34
CA PRO A 100 9.49 -7.46 -10.94
C PRO A 100 10.96 -7.08 -10.72
N VAL A 101 11.89 -7.81 -11.34
CA VAL A 101 13.33 -7.54 -11.22
C VAL A 101 13.68 -6.20 -11.85
N LEU A 102 13.20 -5.94 -13.05
CA LEU A 102 13.44 -4.65 -13.74
C LEU A 102 12.88 -3.48 -12.95
N MET A 103 11.67 -3.59 -12.42
CA MET A 103 11.07 -2.54 -11.59
C MET A 103 11.86 -2.35 -10.29
N GLY A 104 12.32 -3.43 -9.65
CA GLY A 104 13.15 -3.37 -8.44
C GLY A 104 14.49 -2.69 -8.69
N LEU A 105 15.16 -3.03 -9.79
CA LEU A 105 16.41 -2.40 -10.21
C LEU A 105 16.22 -0.90 -10.50
N LEU A 106 15.15 -0.52 -11.21
CA LEU A 106 14.83 0.89 -11.48
C LEU A 106 14.54 1.66 -10.19
N ALA A 107 13.80 1.08 -9.25
CA ALA A 107 13.52 1.69 -7.95
C ALA A 107 14.84 1.97 -7.18
N ILE A 108 15.75 1.00 -7.11
CA ILE A 108 17.07 1.17 -6.51
C ILE A 108 17.89 2.22 -7.27
N TRP A 109 17.90 2.15 -8.61
CA TRP A 109 18.61 3.09 -9.45
C TRP A 109 18.20 4.54 -9.16
N TYR A 110 16.90 4.82 -9.13
CA TYR A 110 16.41 6.17 -8.85
C TYR A 110 16.64 6.58 -7.39
N ASN A 111 16.38 5.68 -6.44
CA ASN A 111 16.51 5.98 -5.01
C ASN A 111 17.98 6.24 -4.62
N ASN A 112 18.89 5.35 -5.00
CA ASN A 112 20.28 5.40 -4.54
C ASN A 112 21.18 6.30 -5.39
N PHE A 113 20.98 6.37 -6.70
CA PHE A 113 21.87 7.10 -7.60
C PHE A 113 21.34 8.47 -8.01
N PHE A 114 20.01 8.64 -8.08
CA PHE A 114 19.38 9.92 -8.42
C PHE A 114 18.73 10.63 -7.24
N ARG A 115 18.80 10.05 -6.05
CA ARG A 115 18.20 10.59 -4.81
C ARG A 115 16.70 10.84 -4.94
N ALA A 116 16.00 10.00 -5.70
CA ALA A 116 14.55 10.01 -5.77
C ALA A 116 13.96 9.28 -4.55
N GLU A 117 13.68 10.02 -3.50
CA GLU A 117 13.23 9.50 -2.20
C GLU A 117 11.81 8.92 -2.25
N THR A 118 11.06 9.20 -3.31
CA THR A 118 9.66 8.80 -3.42
C THR A 118 9.36 8.19 -4.79
N MET A 119 8.30 7.37 -4.85
CA MET A 119 7.75 6.81 -6.07
C MET A 119 6.23 6.99 -6.06
N ALA A 120 5.68 7.57 -7.14
CA ALA A 120 4.25 7.76 -7.30
C ALA A 120 3.63 6.61 -8.10
N VAL A 121 2.57 6.00 -7.56
CA VAL A 121 1.78 4.97 -8.26
C VAL A 121 0.43 5.56 -8.64
N LEU A 122 0.16 5.61 -9.94
CA LEU A 122 -0.90 6.41 -10.55
C LEU A 122 -1.85 5.52 -11.38
N PRO A 123 -2.76 4.77 -10.74
CA PRO A 123 -3.73 3.96 -11.46
C PRO A 123 -4.78 4.83 -12.16
N TYR A 124 -4.97 4.63 -13.46
CA TYR A 124 -6.10 5.24 -14.21
C TYR A 124 -7.27 4.25 -14.27
N GLU A 125 -7.68 3.81 -13.07
CA GLU A 125 -8.78 2.88 -12.86
C GLU A 125 -9.39 3.11 -11.47
N GLN A 126 -10.68 3.41 -11.42
CA GLN A 126 -11.38 3.75 -10.18
C GLN A 126 -11.35 2.62 -9.15
N TYR A 127 -11.44 1.38 -9.57
CA TYR A 127 -11.42 0.23 -8.66
C TYR A 127 -10.05 -0.01 -8.02
N LEU A 128 -8.98 0.59 -8.56
CA LEU A 128 -7.65 0.58 -7.95
C LEU A 128 -7.38 1.75 -6.99
N LYS A 129 -8.41 2.51 -6.61
CA LYS A 129 -8.26 3.68 -5.71
C LYS A 129 -7.48 3.37 -4.43
N ARG A 130 -7.62 2.16 -3.87
CA ARG A 130 -6.91 1.75 -2.66
C ARG A 130 -5.56 1.09 -2.93
N PHE A 131 -5.21 0.83 -4.17
CA PHE A 131 -3.98 0.15 -4.53
C PHE A 131 -2.71 0.93 -4.12
N PRO A 132 -2.59 2.24 -4.35
CA PRO A 132 -1.45 3.02 -3.83
C PRO A 132 -1.32 2.94 -2.30
N ALA A 133 -2.43 2.96 -1.56
CA ALA A 133 -2.41 2.84 -0.09
C ALA A 133 -2.00 1.44 0.39
N TYR A 134 -2.32 0.39 -0.35
CA TYR A 134 -1.80 -0.96 -0.11
C TYR A 134 -0.28 -0.99 -0.32
N LEU A 135 0.22 -0.41 -1.41
CA LEU A 135 1.64 -0.37 -1.72
C LEU A 135 2.45 0.48 -0.73
N GLN A 136 1.84 1.47 -0.08
CA GLN A 136 2.47 2.18 1.05
C GLN A 136 2.89 1.20 2.14
N GLN A 137 1.96 0.35 2.59
CA GLN A 137 2.29 -0.65 3.60
C GLN A 137 3.28 -1.68 3.03
N LEU A 138 2.97 -2.26 1.87
CA LEU A 138 3.82 -3.29 1.26
C LEU A 138 5.28 -2.86 1.15
N ALA A 139 5.54 -1.70 0.54
CA ALA A 139 6.90 -1.25 0.27
C ALA A 139 7.60 -0.65 1.49
N MET A 140 6.93 0.25 2.22
CA MET A 140 7.58 1.00 3.29
C MET A 140 7.79 0.14 4.55
N GLU A 141 6.84 -0.73 4.89
CA GLU A 141 6.99 -1.65 6.01
C GLU A 141 8.02 -2.75 5.71
N SER A 142 8.12 -3.21 4.46
CA SER A 142 9.11 -4.20 4.05
C SER A 142 10.52 -3.62 3.96
N ASN A 143 10.69 -2.50 3.28
CA ASN A 143 12.00 -1.98 2.89
C ASN A 143 12.47 -0.78 3.72
N GLY A 144 11.64 -0.23 4.60
CA GLY A 144 12.04 0.81 5.55
C GLY A 144 12.92 0.27 6.66
N LYS A 145 14.13 -0.22 6.33
CA LYS A 145 15.04 -0.88 7.24
C LYS A 145 16.39 -0.13 7.32
N GLN A 146 16.97 -0.12 8.52
CA GLN A 146 18.26 0.55 8.79
C GLN A 146 19.43 -0.41 9.03
N VAL A 147 19.16 -1.72 9.00
CA VAL A 147 20.16 -2.77 9.21
C VAL A 147 20.01 -3.86 8.14
N THR A 148 21.13 -4.48 7.80
CA THR A 148 21.23 -5.63 6.92
C THR A 148 20.80 -6.92 7.63
N LEU A 149 20.68 -8.03 6.90
CA LEU A 149 20.32 -9.35 7.44
C LEU A 149 21.29 -9.83 8.55
N ASP A 150 22.54 -9.44 8.48
CA ASP A 150 23.60 -9.73 9.48
C ASP A 150 23.69 -8.68 10.60
N GLY A 151 22.77 -7.70 10.63
CA GLY A 151 22.69 -6.69 11.68
C GLY A 151 23.61 -5.48 11.50
N ALA A 152 24.35 -5.39 10.41
CA ALA A 152 25.17 -4.22 10.11
C ALA A 152 24.31 -3.01 9.72
N ARG A 153 24.71 -1.80 10.14
CA ARG A 153 24.02 -0.57 9.75
C ARG A 153 24.19 -0.30 8.26
N VAL A 154 23.09 -0.06 7.56
CA VAL A 154 23.14 0.36 6.15
C VAL A 154 23.69 1.79 6.00
N VAL A 155 24.48 2.01 4.94
CA VAL A 155 25.10 3.32 4.62
C VAL A 155 24.52 3.93 3.34
N TYR A 156 23.44 3.36 2.83
CA TYR A 156 22.72 3.78 1.65
C TYR A 156 21.22 3.96 1.99
N GLN A 157 20.47 4.59 1.09
CA GLN A 157 19.02 4.74 1.26
C GLN A 157 18.30 3.43 0.97
N THR A 158 17.32 3.10 1.81
CA THR A 158 16.40 1.96 1.63
C THR A 158 14.96 2.46 1.64
N GLY A 159 14.03 1.69 1.07
CA GLY A 159 12.60 1.90 1.21
C GLY A 159 12.11 3.27 0.72
N PRO A 160 12.09 3.54 -0.60
CA PRO A 160 11.48 4.76 -1.12
C PRO A 160 10.03 4.88 -0.64
N ILE A 161 9.58 6.12 -0.46
CA ILE A 161 8.22 6.42 0.00
C ILE A 161 7.26 6.20 -1.17
N TYR A 162 6.42 5.19 -1.07
CA TYR A 162 5.34 4.95 -2.03
C TYR A 162 4.12 5.79 -1.69
N TRP A 163 3.52 6.40 -2.69
CA TRP A 163 2.31 7.20 -2.57
C TRP A 163 1.60 7.30 -3.92
N GLY A 164 0.41 7.81 -3.95
CA GLY A 164 -0.30 8.01 -5.21
C GLY A 164 -1.79 8.17 -5.03
N GLU A 165 -2.46 8.42 -6.13
CA GLU A 165 -3.92 8.54 -6.24
C GLU A 165 -4.32 8.17 -7.67
N ILE A 166 -5.59 7.85 -7.87
CA ILE A 166 -6.11 7.54 -9.21
C ILE A 166 -6.04 8.74 -10.17
N GLY A 167 -5.74 8.48 -11.44
CA GLY A 167 -6.01 9.41 -12.54
C GLY A 167 -7.52 9.40 -12.89
N THR A 168 -8.10 10.53 -13.32
CA THR A 168 -7.48 11.84 -13.59
C THR A 168 -7.42 12.77 -12.36
N ASN A 169 -7.98 12.37 -11.21
CA ASN A 169 -8.05 13.21 -10.01
C ASN A 169 -6.66 13.67 -9.55
N SER A 170 -5.67 12.80 -9.58
CA SER A 170 -4.29 13.10 -9.22
C SER A 170 -3.67 14.23 -10.03
N GLN A 171 -4.07 14.41 -11.30
CA GLN A 171 -3.59 15.52 -12.16
C GLN A 171 -3.93 16.90 -11.57
N HIS A 172 -5.05 17.01 -10.86
CA HIS A 172 -5.52 18.24 -10.23
C HIS A 172 -5.03 18.41 -8.78
N SER A 173 -4.21 17.49 -8.28
CA SER A 173 -3.71 17.49 -6.92
C SER A 173 -2.21 17.78 -6.84
N PHE A 174 -1.37 16.96 -7.43
CA PHE A 174 0.08 17.02 -7.21
C PHE A 174 0.94 16.95 -8.50
N TYR A 175 0.35 16.91 -9.68
CA TYR A 175 1.12 16.85 -10.93
C TYR A 175 1.96 18.11 -11.18
N GLN A 176 1.56 19.25 -10.62
CA GLN A 176 2.39 20.45 -10.66
C GLN A 176 3.80 20.17 -10.09
N LEU A 177 3.89 19.47 -8.96
CA LEU A 177 5.17 19.08 -8.38
C LEU A 177 5.90 18.06 -9.24
N ILE A 178 5.19 17.06 -9.77
CA ILE A 178 5.79 16.01 -10.61
C ILE A 178 6.40 16.61 -11.87
N HIS A 179 5.71 17.52 -12.56
CA HIS A 179 6.19 18.14 -13.80
C HIS A 179 7.22 19.25 -13.61
N GLN A 180 6.95 20.20 -12.73
CA GLN A 180 7.74 21.43 -12.60
C GLN A 180 8.41 21.61 -11.23
N GLY A 181 8.16 20.70 -10.27
CA GLY A 181 8.82 20.76 -8.97
C GLY A 181 10.32 20.46 -9.05
N THR A 182 11.01 20.73 -7.94
CA THR A 182 12.46 20.51 -7.79
C THR A 182 12.82 19.07 -7.40
N LYS A 183 11.83 18.25 -7.00
CA LYS A 183 11.99 16.85 -6.64
C LYS A 183 11.90 15.96 -7.89
N LEU A 184 12.74 14.93 -7.95
CA LEU A 184 12.57 13.85 -8.91
C LEU A 184 11.60 12.82 -8.32
N VAL A 185 10.51 12.56 -9.01
CA VAL A 185 9.49 11.59 -8.60
C VAL A 185 9.27 10.61 -9.76
N PRO A 186 9.89 9.43 -9.73
CA PRO A 186 9.53 8.34 -10.65
C PRO A 186 8.06 7.98 -10.50
N CYS A 187 7.39 7.69 -11.63
CA CYS A 187 5.97 7.40 -11.66
C CYS A 187 5.69 6.03 -12.29
N ASP A 188 4.78 5.27 -11.69
CA ASP A 188 4.18 4.08 -12.28
C ASP A 188 2.74 4.40 -12.70
N PHE A 189 2.47 4.52 -13.98
CA PHE A 189 1.13 4.59 -14.54
C PHE A 189 0.57 3.18 -14.71
N ILE A 190 -0.67 2.95 -14.24
CA ILE A 190 -1.37 1.67 -14.44
C ILE A 190 -2.65 1.93 -15.19
N ALA A 191 -2.82 1.30 -16.36
CA ALA A 191 -3.96 1.48 -17.23
C ALA A 191 -4.41 0.15 -17.87
N PHE A 192 -5.60 0.16 -18.45
CA PHE A 192 -6.20 -1.03 -19.06
C PHE A 192 -6.72 -0.69 -20.46
N ASN A 193 -6.59 -1.64 -21.39
CA ASN A 193 -7.14 -1.48 -22.76
C ASN A 193 -8.67 -1.44 -22.76
N LYS A 194 -9.31 -2.12 -21.81
CA LYS A 194 -10.77 -2.25 -21.71
C LYS A 194 -11.25 -1.85 -20.32
N THR A 195 -12.26 -1.00 -20.26
CA THR A 195 -12.95 -0.65 -19.02
C THR A 195 -13.98 -1.70 -18.59
N LEU A 196 -14.27 -1.76 -17.30
CA LEU A 196 -15.37 -2.54 -16.73
C LEU A 196 -16.74 -1.84 -16.94
N ASN A 197 -16.73 -0.52 -17.13
CA ASN A 197 -17.93 0.31 -17.27
C ASN A 197 -17.84 1.16 -18.55
N PRO A 198 -18.16 0.60 -19.73
CA PRO A 198 -18.06 1.34 -20.98
C PRO A 198 -19.16 2.43 -21.05
N ILE A 199 -18.73 3.69 -21.16
CA ILE A 199 -19.60 4.87 -21.29
C ILE A 199 -19.05 5.75 -22.43
N GLY A 200 -19.58 5.62 -23.63
CA GLY A 200 -19.17 6.41 -24.78
C GLY A 200 -17.65 6.53 -24.92
N ARG A 201 -17.14 7.76 -25.00
CA ARG A 201 -15.70 8.08 -25.17
C ARG A 201 -14.89 8.16 -23.86
N HIS A 202 -15.50 7.90 -22.69
CA HIS A 202 -14.85 8.16 -21.39
C HIS A 202 -13.54 7.40 -21.24
N HIS A 203 -13.51 6.15 -21.69
CA HIS A 203 -12.30 5.33 -21.57
C HIS A 203 -11.17 5.82 -22.47
N ASP A 204 -11.47 6.15 -23.74
CA ASP A 204 -10.48 6.69 -24.68
C ASP A 204 -9.87 8.00 -24.16
N ILE A 205 -10.69 8.88 -23.58
CA ILE A 205 -10.24 10.12 -22.96
C ILE A 205 -9.33 9.82 -21.77
N LEU A 206 -9.68 8.85 -20.93
CA LEU A 206 -8.88 8.44 -19.78
C LEU A 206 -7.51 7.91 -20.22
N ILE A 207 -7.47 7.03 -21.21
CA ILE A 207 -6.23 6.44 -21.74
C ILE A 207 -5.37 7.49 -22.45
N ALA A 208 -5.99 8.40 -23.20
CA ALA A 208 -5.28 9.53 -23.81
C ALA A 208 -4.56 10.39 -22.76
N ASN A 209 -5.16 10.58 -21.59
CA ASN A 209 -4.51 11.28 -20.48
C ASN A 209 -3.28 10.50 -19.94
N VAL A 210 -3.35 9.17 -19.80
CA VAL A 210 -2.18 8.36 -19.39
C VAL A 210 -1.01 8.58 -20.35
N PHE A 211 -1.27 8.46 -21.65
CA PHE A 211 -0.22 8.59 -22.67
C PHE A 211 0.33 10.01 -22.72
N ALA A 212 -0.54 11.02 -22.67
CA ALA A 212 -0.12 12.42 -22.65
C ALA A 212 0.72 12.77 -21.41
N GLN A 213 0.39 12.23 -20.24
CA GLN A 213 1.17 12.48 -19.02
C GLN A 213 2.55 11.80 -19.10
N SER A 214 2.60 10.56 -19.59
CA SER A 214 3.87 9.84 -19.80
C SER A 214 4.76 10.56 -20.80
N GLU A 215 4.22 11.02 -21.93
CA GLU A 215 4.91 11.79 -22.96
C GLU A 215 5.41 13.14 -22.41
N ALA A 216 4.56 13.88 -21.71
CA ALA A 216 4.92 15.16 -21.11
C ALA A 216 6.04 15.04 -20.06
N LEU A 217 6.04 13.97 -19.27
CA LEU A 217 7.13 13.69 -18.32
C LEU A 217 8.45 13.37 -19.04
N ALA A 218 8.39 12.62 -20.13
CA ALA A 218 9.58 12.24 -20.90
C ALA A 218 10.21 13.42 -21.64
N PHE A 219 9.40 14.16 -22.39
CA PHE A 219 9.89 15.18 -23.32
C PHE A 219 9.80 16.62 -22.82
N GLY A 220 8.79 16.91 -21.99
CA GLY A 220 8.53 18.26 -21.49
C GLY A 220 8.10 19.22 -22.59
N LYS A 221 8.41 20.52 -22.39
CA LYS A 221 8.21 21.60 -23.36
C LYS A 221 9.31 22.66 -23.19
N THR A 222 10.09 22.88 -24.21
CA THR A 222 11.24 23.79 -24.19
C THR A 222 10.85 25.27 -24.17
N SER A 223 11.82 26.14 -23.85
CA SER A 223 11.62 27.59 -23.87
C SER A 223 11.32 28.10 -25.30
N GLU A 224 11.91 27.47 -26.30
CA GLU A 224 11.72 27.80 -27.72
C GLU A 224 10.30 27.48 -28.17
N GLU A 225 9.80 26.32 -27.83
CA GLU A 225 8.40 25.90 -28.10
C GLU A 225 7.39 26.80 -27.40
N VAL A 226 7.63 27.13 -26.12
CA VAL A 226 6.76 28.04 -25.36
C VAL A 226 6.72 29.44 -25.97
N LYS A 227 7.86 29.95 -26.50
CA LYS A 227 7.90 31.21 -27.20
C LYS A 227 7.17 31.15 -28.55
N ALA A 228 7.32 30.04 -29.29
CA ALA A 228 6.65 29.82 -30.56
C ALA A 228 5.12 29.82 -30.42
N ASP A 229 4.58 29.40 -29.26
CA ASP A 229 3.16 29.52 -28.95
C ASP A 229 2.66 30.96 -28.74
N GLY A 230 3.49 31.98 -28.91
CA GLY A 230 3.13 33.38 -28.67
C GLY A 230 3.08 33.78 -27.20
N THR A 231 3.68 32.98 -26.31
CA THR A 231 3.68 33.27 -24.85
C THR A 231 4.46 34.56 -24.55
N GLN A 232 3.90 35.45 -23.73
CA GLN A 232 4.54 36.67 -23.27
C GLN A 232 5.91 36.38 -22.62
N LYS A 233 6.92 37.18 -22.88
CA LYS A 233 8.31 36.93 -22.48
C LYS A 233 8.49 36.64 -21.00
N TRP A 234 7.78 37.36 -20.12
CA TRP A 234 7.86 37.16 -18.66
C TRP A 234 7.23 35.83 -18.19
N LEU A 235 6.28 35.30 -18.93
CA LEU A 235 5.56 34.06 -18.62
C LEU A 235 6.28 32.80 -19.14
N VAL A 236 7.19 32.94 -20.10
CA VAL A 236 7.91 31.81 -20.70
C VAL A 236 8.57 30.91 -19.67
N PRO A 237 9.35 31.41 -18.68
CA PRO A 237 9.99 30.55 -17.69
C PRO A 237 9.00 29.72 -16.86
N HIS A 238 7.78 30.23 -16.67
CA HIS A 238 6.74 29.55 -15.90
C HIS A 238 6.02 28.42 -16.68
N LYS A 239 6.14 28.41 -17.99
CA LYS A 239 5.49 27.43 -18.87
C LYS A 239 6.45 26.39 -19.44
N VAL A 240 7.72 26.43 -19.08
CA VAL A 240 8.71 25.41 -19.48
C VAL A 240 8.53 24.17 -18.64
N PHE A 241 8.53 23.03 -19.30
CA PHE A 241 8.55 21.71 -18.67
C PHE A 241 9.89 21.05 -19.01
N LYS A 242 10.66 20.69 -18.00
CA LYS A 242 12.03 20.18 -18.20
C LYS A 242 12.08 18.85 -18.94
N GLY A 243 11.04 18.03 -18.84
CA GLY A 243 11.10 16.65 -19.31
C GLY A 243 12.10 15.79 -18.54
N ASN A 244 12.52 14.69 -19.16
CA ASN A 244 13.48 13.72 -18.60
C ASN A 244 13.11 13.29 -17.17
N ARG A 245 11.81 13.10 -16.94
CA ARG A 245 11.26 12.59 -15.68
C ARG A 245 10.81 11.15 -15.87
N PRO A 246 11.37 10.20 -15.11
CA PRO A 246 11.17 8.79 -15.35
C PRO A 246 9.74 8.35 -15.03
N SER A 247 9.19 7.52 -15.89
CA SER A 247 7.93 6.84 -15.63
C SER A 247 7.92 5.45 -16.28
N ASN A 248 7.19 4.52 -15.66
CA ASN A 248 6.80 3.26 -16.24
C ASN A 248 5.31 3.32 -16.59
N THR A 249 4.90 2.62 -17.64
CA THR A 249 3.48 2.43 -17.96
C THR A 249 3.16 0.93 -18.00
N ILE A 250 2.34 0.48 -17.07
CA ILE A 250 1.80 -0.87 -17.02
C ILE A 250 0.46 -0.82 -17.73
N LEU A 251 0.39 -1.39 -18.93
CA LEU A 251 -0.83 -1.48 -19.73
C LEU A 251 -1.29 -2.94 -19.80
N ALA A 252 -2.39 -3.25 -19.14
CA ALA A 252 -3.00 -4.58 -19.17
C ALA A 252 -4.29 -4.59 -20.00
N ASP A 253 -4.81 -5.77 -20.34
CA ASP A 253 -6.00 -5.85 -21.17
C ASP A 253 -7.26 -5.33 -20.46
N ARG A 254 -7.53 -5.86 -19.25
CA ARG A 254 -8.69 -5.50 -18.43
C ARG A 254 -8.42 -5.78 -16.96
N LEU A 255 -9.00 -5.00 -16.05
CA LEU A 255 -8.96 -5.30 -14.62
C LEU A 255 -9.90 -6.47 -14.32
N THR A 256 -9.31 -7.63 -14.07
CA THR A 256 -9.98 -8.87 -13.66
C THR A 256 -9.35 -9.35 -12.35
N PRO A 257 -9.94 -10.30 -11.62
CA PRO A 257 -9.28 -10.91 -10.47
C PRO A 257 -7.88 -11.44 -10.80
N ASP A 258 -7.70 -12.14 -11.93
CA ASP A 258 -6.41 -12.62 -12.43
C ASP A 258 -5.40 -11.48 -12.65
N THR A 259 -5.82 -10.40 -13.31
CA THR A 259 -4.93 -9.24 -13.54
C THR A 259 -4.59 -8.54 -12.23
N LEU A 260 -5.52 -8.45 -11.28
CA LEU A 260 -5.25 -7.88 -9.96
C LEU A 260 -4.25 -8.75 -9.19
N GLY A 261 -4.37 -10.08 -9.23
CA GLY A 261 -3.40 -11.01 -8.64
C GLY A 261 -2.01 -10.82 -9.22
N LYS A 262 -1.89 -10.70 -10.55
CA LYS A 262 -0.61 -10.37 -11.22
C LYS A 262 -0.02 -9.05 -10.77
N LEU A 263 -0.83 -8.00 -10.63
CA LEU A 263 -0.37 -6.68 -10.18
C LEU A 263 0.13 -6.72 -8.73
N ILE A 264 -0.58 -7.41 -7.85
CA ILE A 264 -0.17 -7.55 -6.45
C ILE A 264 1.17 -8.29 -6.38
N ALA A 265 1.28 -9.48 -6.96
CA ALA A 265 2.49 -10.28 -6.97
C ALA A 265 3.66 -9.58 -7.67
N LEU A 266 3.40 -8.79 -8.73
CA LEU A 266 4.41 -7.96 -9.39
C LEU A 266 5.09 -7.01 -8.39
N TYR A 267 4.31 -6.31 -7.58
CA TYR A 267 4.87 -5.39 -6.58
C TYR A 267 5.46 -6.11 -5.37
N GLU A 268 4.92 -7.26 -4.95
CA GLU A 268 5.51 -8.08 -3.90
C GLU A 268 6.92 -8.55 -4.29
N HIS A 269 7.08 -9.11 -5.48
CA HIS A 269 8.38 -9.50 -6.01
C HIS A 269 9.32 -8.33 -6.31
N ASN A 270 8.79 -7.18 -6.73
CA ASN A 270 9.56 -5.95 -6.87
C ASN A 270 10.15 -5.51 -5.52
N VAL A 271 9.34 -5.46 -4.47
CA VAL A 271 9.77 -5.12 -3.10
C VAL A 271 10.77 -6.13 -2.57
N PHE A 272 10.55 -7.42 -2.79
CA PHE A 272 11.50 -8.47 -2.44
C PHE A 272 12.84 -8.32 -3.19
N THR A 273 12.81 -8.01 -4.49
CA THR A 273 14.01 -7.77 -5.28
C THR A 273 14.84 -6.63 -4.71
N GLN A 274 14.20 -5.53 -4.34
CA GLN A 274 14.87 -4.41 -3.69
C GLN A 274 15.52 -4.84 -2.37
N ALA A 275 14.75 -5.53 -1.51
CA ALA A 275 15.24 -6.00 -0.21
C ALA A 275 16.45 -6.95 -0.35
N ALA A 276 16.38 -7.88 -1.29
CA ALA A 276 17.48 -8.82 -1.56
C ALA A 276 18.76 -8.09 -1.99
N LEU A 277 18.65 -7.07 -2.84
CA LEU A 277 19.80 -6.29 -3.29
C LEU A 277 20.36 -5.37 -2.20
N TRP A 278 19.51 -4.83 -1.33
CA TRP A 278 19.92 -4.07 -0.16
C TRP A 278 20.38 -4.95 1.02
N ASN A 279 20.28 -6.27 0.89
CA ASN A 279 20.58 -7.25 1.94
C ASN A 279 19.83 -6.96 3.26
N ILE A 280 18.52 -6.64 3.15
CA ILE A 280 17.66 -6.32 4.30
C ILE A 280 16.50 -7.33 4.41
N ASN A 281 15.92 -7.47 5.62
CA ASN A 281 14.77 -8.33 5.81
C ASN A 281 13.45 -7.63 5.43
N ALA A 282 12.81 -8.08 4.36
CA ALA A 282 11.51 -7.57 3.90
C ALA A 282 10.31 -8.05 4.74
N PHE A 283 10.48 -9.04 5.62
CA PHE A 283 9.38 -9.80 6.22
C PHE A 283 9.17 -9.54 7.71
N ASP A 284 9.96 -8.66 8.33
CA ASP A 284 9.78 -8.19 9.69
C ASP A 284 9.28 -6.73 9.74
N GLN A 285 8.89 -6.27 10.93
CA GLN A 285 8.39 -4.90 11.17
C GLN A 285 8.65 -4.41 12.60
N TRP A 286 9.88 -4.57 13.10
CA TRP A 286 10.25 -4.17 14.47
C TRP A 286 9.95 -2.70 14.78
N GLY A 287 9.96 -1.82 13.77
CA GLY A 287 9.68 -0.39 13.93
C GLY A 287 8.29 -0.05 14.46
N VAL A 288 7.32 -0.99 14.43
CA VAL A 288 5.96 -0.76 14.96
C VAL A 288 5.77 -1.29 16.39
N GLU A 289 6.76 -1.97 17.00
CA GLU A 289 6.58 -2.61 18.29
C GLU A 289 6.68 -1.63 19.46
N LEU A 290 7.67 -0.72 19.45
CA LEU A 290 7.86 0.25 20.53
C LEU A 290 6.61 1.11 20.80
N GLY A 291 5.94 1.56 19.73
CA GLY A 291 4.70 2.33 19.87
C GLY A 291 3.58 1.56 20.57
N LYS A 292 3.47 0.25 20.33
CA LYS A 292 2.51 -0.63 20.99
C LYS A 292 2.84 -0.79 22.48
N GLU A 293 4.10 -0.99 22.82
CA GLU A 293 4.55 -1.09 24.21
C GLU A 293 4.25 0.19 25.00
N LEU A 294 4.55 1.34 24.42
CA LEU A 294 4.27 2.65 25.04
C LEU A 294 2.76 2.87 25.20
N ALA A 295 1.96 2.50 24.20
CA ALA A 295 0.51 2.60 24.29
C ALA A 295 -0.06 1.75 25.43
N GLN A 296 0.45 0.52 25.66
CA GLN A 296 0.03 -0.32 26.79
C GLN A 296 0.31 0.29 28.15
N ARG A 297 1.35 1.13 28.28
CA ARG A 297 1.62 1.89 29.51
C ARG A 297 0.67 3.08 29.69
N ILE A 298 0.35 3.77 28.59
CA ILE A 298 -0.50 4.96 28.59
C ILE A 298 -2.00 4.61 28.81
N ILE A 299 -2.49 3.51 28.26
CA ILE A 299 -3.92 3.13 28.36
C ILE A 299 -4.43 3.16 29.80
N PRO A 300 -3.81 2.50 30.80
CA PRO A 300 -4.28 2.54 32.20
C PRO A 300 -4.29 3.95 32.78
N GLU A 301 -3.33 4.81 32.38
CA GLU A 301 -3.27 6.20 32.84
C GLU A 301 -4.43 7.05 32.30
N LEU A 302 -4.88 6.77 31.09
CA LEU A 302 -6.06 7.43 30.48
C LEU A 302 -7.39 6.92 31.07
N GLU A 303 -7.43 5.65 31.51
CA GLU A 303 -8.62 5.00 32.05
C GLU A 303 -8.79 5.18 33.56
N SER A 304 -7.72 5.51 34.27
CA SER A 304 -7.73 5.68 35.73
C SER A 304 -8.75 6.73 36.19
N ILE A 305 -9.51 6.42 37.25
CA ILE A 305 -10.45 7.36 37.87
C ILE A 305 -9.68 8.40 38.70
N ILE A 306 -8.59 7.99 39.35
CA ILE A 306 -7.72 8.88 40.12
C ILE A 306 -6.61 9.46 39.24
N GLU A 307 -5.98 10.56 39.71
CA GLU A 307 -4.85 11.16 39.00
C GLU A 307 -3.66 10.18 39.01
N PRO A 308 -3.19 9.71 37.85
CA PRO A 308 -2.08 8.77 37.79
C PRO A 308 -0.74 9.47 38.00
N ALA A 309 0.23 8.76 38.55
CA ALA A 309 1.64 9.18 38.56
C ALA A 309 2.22 8.99 37.18
N LEU A 310 2.40 10.08 36.43
CA LEU A 310 2.92 10.03 35.04
C LEU A 310 4.44 10.03 35.04
N ALA A 311 5.03 9.09 34.31
CA ALA A 311 6.48 8.90 34.18
C ALA A 311 6.97 8.94 32.72
N HIS A 312 6.29 9.71 31.85
CA HIS A 312 6.69 9.96 30.48
C HIS A 312 7.45 11.27 30.33
N ASP A 313 7.84 11.61 29.12
CA ASP A 313 8.37 12.93 28.80
C ASP A 313 7.35 14.05 29.05
N SER A 314 7.83 15.30 29.10
CA SER A 314 6.99 16.46 29.44
C SER A 314 5.81 16.66 28.47
N SER A 315 6.01 16.42 27.17
CA SER A 315 4.96 16.55 26.15
C SER A 315 3.88 15.48 26.35
N THR A 316 4.25 14.23 26.47
CA THR A 316 3.32 13.11 26.68
C THR A 316 2.54 13.28 27.98
N ASN A 317 3.20 13.65 29.08
CA ASN A 317 2.54 13.94 30.38
C ASN A 317 1.52 15.07 30.24
N SER A 318 1.85 16.12 29.51
CA SER A 318 0.93 17.25 29.27
C SER A 318 -0.29 16.83 28.46
N LEU A 319 -0.10 16.04 27.40
CA LEU A 319 -1.18 15.52 26.55
C LEU A 319 -2.12 14.59 27.33
N ILE A 320 -1.59 13.69 28.16
CA ILE A 320 -2.39 12.81 29.03
C ILE A 320 -3.27 13.64 29.98
N ARG A 321 -2.68 14.63 30.69
CA ARG A 321 -3.44 15.51 31.60
C ARG A 321 -4.52 16.30 30.85
N GLN A 322 -4.20 16.87 29.69
CA GLN A 322 -5.14 17.62 28.89
C GLN A 322 -6.30 16.76 28.39
N TYR A 323 -6.01 15.55 27.87
CA TYR A 323 -7.02 14.60 27.43
C TYR A 323 -7.95 14.22 28.57
N ARG A 324 -7.40 13.78 29.72
CA ARG A 324 -8.15 13.39 30.89
C ARG A 324 -9.09 14.51 31.41
N LYS A 325 -8.56 15.75 31.50
CA LYS A 325 -9.36 16.92 31.90
C LYS A 325 -10.58 17.15 31.00
N ARG A 326 -10.47 16.87 29.68
CA ARG A 326 -11.55 17.09 28.72
C ARG A 326 -12.46 15.88 28.50
N LYS A 327 -12.00 14.67 28.80
CA LYS A 327 -12.78 13.44 28.66
C LYS A 327 -14.00 13.39 29.60
N HIS A 328 -13.94 14.08 30.70
CA HIS A 328 -14.96 14.09 31.76
C HIS A 328 -15.81 15.38 31.75
N LEU A 329 -15.67 16.23 30.73
CA LEU A 329 -16.54 17.36 30.41
C LEU A 329 -17.56 16.95 29.33
#